data_ec47f1aa36369ab64aca401a78e3754a
#
_entry.id   ec47f1aa36369ab64aca401a78e3754a
#
_cell.length_a   1.000
_cell.length_b   1.000
_cell.length_c   1.000
_cell.angle_alpha   90.00
_cell.angle_beta   90.00
_cell.angle_gamma   90.00
#
_symmetry.space_group_name_H-M   'P 1'
#
loop_
_entity.id
_entity.type
_entity.pdbx_description
1 polymer ?
#
loop_
_entity_poly.entity_id
_entity_poly.type
_entity_poly.pdbx_seq_one_letter_code
_entity_poly.pdbx_strand_id
1 'polypeptide(L)'
;MPENLTKFALVNIQVQMTLQEAIQARHSVRAYTDKPLSEDVVATLKAKINEVNAAAGLHVQLILDEPKSFQCAMAKYGHFSGVNSYLVMAGKKTDDLDEKVGYYGEQIVLLAQTLGLNTCWVGVSYSKIPDTYVLEDDEKIACYISLGYGANQGVSHKIKSVKEVSNASDVTPKWFLDGVNAALLAPTAVNQQKFFFEYITGNKVIAKRGVSLVGYTQMDLGIVKYHFEVGAGKENFEWAE
;
A
#
# COMPACT_ATOMS: atom_id res chain seq x y z
N MET A 1 -23.62 -8.77 56.13
CA MET A 1 -22.46 -8.13 55.47
C MET A 1 -22.27 -8.79 54.12
N PRO A 2 -22.66 -8.22 53.00
CA PRO A 2 -22.29 -8.75 51.70
C PRO A 2 -21.08 -7.96 51.19
N GLU A 3 -20.01 -8.67 50.86
CA GLU A 3 -18.80 -8.17 50.22
C GLU A 3 -19.13 -7.83 48.74
N ASN A 4 -19.11 -6.56 48.44
CA ASN A 4 -19.12 -6.07 47.05
C ASN A 4 -17.72 -6.21 46.43
N LEU A 5 -17.48 -7.31 45.73
CA LEU A 5 -16.36 -7.45 44.85
C LEU A 5 -16.67 -6.69 43.52
N THR A 6 -16.18 -5.48 43.46
CA THR A 6 -16.19 -4.66 42.23
C THR A 6 -15.30 -5.36 41.20
N LYS A 7 -15.90 -6.03 40.21
CA LYS A 7 -15.20 -6.52 39.03
C LYS A 7 -14.73 -5.31 38.23
N PHE A 8 -13.45 -4.98 38.35
CA PHE A 8 -12.78 -4.12 37.37
C PHE A 8 -12.75 -4.88 36.05
N ALA A 9 -13.59 -4.46 35.10
CA ALA A 9 -13.46 -4.85 33.72
C ALA A 9 -12.11 -4.31 33.22
N LEU A 10 -11.14 -5.20 33.00
CA LEU A 10 -9.92 -4.88 32.27
C LEU A 10 -10.35 -4.51 30.84
N VAL A 11 -10.39 -3.21 30.56
CA VAL A 11 -10.48 -2.72 29.19
C VAL A 11 -9.19 -3.18 28.52
N ASN A 12 -9.28 -4.19 27.66
CA ASN A 12 -8.19 -4.55 26.76
C ASN A 12 -8.02 -3.37 25.80
N ILE A 13 -7.13 -2.45 26.12
CA ILE A 13 -6.61 -1.47 25.18
C ILE A 13 -5.76 -2.28 24.19
N GLN A 14 -6.38 -2.76 23.11
CA GLN A 14 -5.60 -3.20 21.95
C GLN A 14 -4.84 -1.97 21.45
N VAL A 15 -3.54 -1.94 21.67
CA VAL A 15 -2.67 -0.93 21.07
C VAL A 15 -2.79 -1.13 19.56
N GLN A 16 -3.46 -0.21 18.91
CA GLN A 16 -3.63 -0.26 17.46
C GLN A 16 -2.28 0.04 16.81
N MET A 17 -1.85 -0.83 15.89
CA MET A 17 -0.61 -0.67 15.12
C MET A 17 -0.59 0.70 14.43
N THR A 18 0.47 1.46 14.59
CA THR A 18 0.70 2.74 13.90
C THR A 18 1.06 2.52 12.42
N LEU A 19 0.96 3.58 11.60
CA LEU A 19 1.38 3.49 10.20
C LEU A 19 2.89 3.23 10.05
N GLN A 20 3.74 3.79 10.94
CA GLN A 20 5.17 3.48 10.96
C GLN A 20 5.44 2.00 11.25
N GLU A 21 4.74 1.42 12.22
CA GLU A 21 4.83 -0.02 12.50
C GLU A 21 4.29 -0.85 11.33
N ALA A 22 3.23 -0.39 10.66
CA ALA A 22 2.69 -1.05 9.47
C ALA A 22 3.69 -1.07 8.32
N ILE A 23 4.42 0.03 8.07
CA ILE A 23 5.51 0.10 7.10
C ILE A 23 6.59 -0.96 7.38
N GLN A 24 6.97 -1.15 8.65
CA GLN A 24 7.96 -2.13 9.05
C GLN A 24 7.46 -3.58 8.91
N ALA A 25 6.20 -3.82 9.25
CA ALA A 25 5.61 -5.16 9.28
C ALA A 25 5.10 -5.64 7.91
N ARG A 26 4.76 -4.71 7.01
CA ARG A 26 4.17 -5.02 5.71
C ARG A 26 5.17 -5.69 4.76
N HIS A 27 4.83 -6.87 4.30
CA HIS A 27 5.53 -7.54 3.19
C HIS A 27 4.52 -7.99 2.13
N SER A 28 5.02 -8.26 0.91
CA SER A 28 4.20 -8.84 -0.15
C SER A 28 3.88 -10.31 0.16
N VAL A 29 2.61 -10.59 0.42
CA VAL A 29 2.10 -11.95 0.70
C VAL A 29 1.27 -12.43 -0.48
N ARG A 30 1.52 -13.67 -0.92
CA ARG A 30 0.87 -14.28 -2.08
C ARG A 30 0.09 -15.55 -1.75
N ALA A 31 0.27 -16.09 -0.53
CA ALA A 31 -0.48 -17.25 -0.04
C ALA A 31 -1.42 -16.80 1.09
N TYR A 32 -2.70 -17.07 0.94
CA TYR A 32 -3.74 -16.64 1.86
C TYR A 32 -4.51 -17.84 2.42
N THR A 33 -5.09 -17.63 3.61
CA THR A 33 -6.01 -18.58 4.24
C THR A 33 -7.43 -18.36 3.68
N ASP A 34 -8.33 -19.29 4.00
CA ASP A 34 -9.76 -19.20 3.67
C ASP A 34 -10.57 -18.39 4.70
N LYS A 35 -9.90 -17.80 5.70
CA LYS A 35 -10.56 -16.99 6.74
C LYS A 35 -11.25 -15.78 6.11
N PRO A 36 -12.58 -15.64 6.25
CA PRO A 36 -13.30 -14.50 5.69
C PRO A 36 -12.93 -13.20 6.43
N LEU A 37 -13.06 -12.07 5.73
CA LEU A 37 -12.95 -10.76 6.35
C LEU A 37 -14.19 -10.50 7.21
N SER A 38 -14.00 -10.00 8.43
CA SER A 38 -15.13 -9.61 9.28
C SER A 38 -15.84 -8.37 8.74
N GLU A 39 -17.11 -8.20 9.09
CA GLU A 39 -17.93 -7.05 8.67
C GLU A 39 -17.29 -5.71 9.05
N ASP A 40 -16.71 -5.61 10.25
CA ASP A 40 -16.03 -4.39 10.73
C ASP A 40 -14.79 -4.07 9.88
N VAL A 41 -13.99 -5.08 9.52
CA VAL A 41 -12.83 -4.93 8.66
C VAL A 41 -13.26 -4.47 7.26
N VAL A 42 -14.30 -5.11 6.69
CA VAL A 42 -14.86 -4.73 5.39
C VAL A 42 -15.40 -3.29 5.42
N ALA A 43 -16.12 -2.92 6.47
CA ALA A 43 -16.67 -1.57 6.63
C ALA A 43 -15.54 -0.52 6.70
N THR A 44 -14.47 -0.82 7.47
CA THR A 44 -13.30 0.07 7.60
C THR A 44 -12.57 0.24 6.26
N LEU A 45 -12.35 -0.85 5.52
CA LEU A 45 -11.75 -0.79 4.19
C LEU A 45 -12.60 0.00 3.20
N LYS A 46 -13.93 -0.23 3.18
CA LYS A 46 -14.84 0.51 2.31
C LYS A 46 -14.87 2.01 2.64
N ALA A 47 -14.83 2.38 3.91
CA ALA A 47 -14.74 3.78 4.31
C ALA A 47 -13.47 4.44 3.77
N LYS A 48 -12.31 3.79 3.90
CA LYS A 48 -11.04 4.29 3.35
C LYS A 48 -11.05 4.35 1.82
N ILE A 49 -11.61 3.35 1.15
CA ILE A 49 -11.76 3.34 -0.31
C ILE A 49 -12.60 4.53 -0.78
N ASN A 50 -13.73 4.80 -0.11
CA ASN A 50 -14.55 5.97 -0.45
C ASN A 50 -13.79 7.29 -0.25
N GLU A 51 -13.01 7.40 0.83
CA GLU A 51 -12.16 8.57 1.11
C GLU A 51 -11.16 8.79 -0.03
N VAL A 52 -10.39 7.76 -0.41
CA VAL A 52 -9.35 7.91 -1.45
C VAL A 52 -9.96 8.12 -2.83
N ASN A 53 -11.09 7.49 -3.14
CA ASN A 53 -11.81 7.73 -4.41
C ASN A 53 -12.25 9.18 -4.52
N ALA A 54 -12.83 9.74 -3.45
CA ALA A 54 -13.26 11.14 -3.41
C ALA A 54 -12.06 12.11 -3.51
N ALA A 55 -10.96 11.82 -2.81
CA ALA A 55 -9.79 12.69 -2.75
C ALA A 55 -9.00 12.74 -4.07
N ALA A 56 -8.94 11.61 -4.81
CA ALA A 56 -8.07 11.47 -5.98
C ALA A 56 -8.82 11.35 -7.31
N GLY A 57 -10.15 11.24 -7.30
CA GLY A 57 -10.93 10.91 -8.49
C GLY A 57 -10.62 9.51 -9.02
N LEU A 58 -10.33 8.57 -8.12
CA LEU A 58 -10.12 7.17 -8.44
C LEU A 58 -11.44 6.39 -8.39
N HIS A 59 -11.41 5.18 -8.92
CA HIS A 59 -12.53 4.22 -8.86
C HIS A 59 -12.01 2.87 -8.33
N VAL A 60 -11.45 2.91 -7.12
CA VAL A 60 -11.00 1.70 -6.40
C VAL A 60 -12.21 0.93 -5.93
N GLN A 61 -12.21 -0.39 -6.16
CA GLN A 61 -13.31 -1.28 -5.77
C GLN A 61 -12.77 -2.46 -4.98
N LEU A 62 -13.42 -2.79 -3.86
CA LEU A 62 -13.14 -3.99 -3.06
C LEU A 62 -14.01 -5.14 -3.55
N ILE A 63 -13.37 -6.19 -4.03
CA ILE A 63 -14.01 -7.43 -4.47
C ILE A 63 -13.82 -8.47 -3.37
N LEU A 64 -14.90 -9.11 -2.98
CA LEU A 64 -14.94 -10.14 -1.93
C LEU A 64 -15.44 -11.45 -2.52
N ASP A 65 -14.95 -12.57 -1.96
CA ASP A 65 -15.39 -13.94 -2.28
C ASP A 65 -15.32 -14.28 -3.78
N GLU A 66 -14.32 -13.73 -4.48
CA GLU A 66 -14.07 -13.97 -5.90
C GLU A 66 -12.66 -14.57 -6.14
N PRO A 67 -12.51 -15.89 -6.17
CA PRO A 67 -11.21 -16.54 -6.34
C PRO A 67 -10.74 -16.64 -7.80
N LYS A 68 -11.63 -16.50 -8.80
CA LYS A 68 -11.33 -16.82 -10.21
C LYS A 68 -10.26 -15.92 -10.80
N SER A 69 -10.19 -14.64 -10.38
CA SER A 69 -9.16 -13.69 -10.82
C SER A 69 -7.75 -14.22 -10.58
N PHE A 70 -7.53 -14.97 -9.51
CA PHE A 70 -6.23 -15.51 -9.13
C PHE A 70 -6.07 -17.03 -9.37
N GLN A 71 -6.98 -17.66 -10.09
CA GLN A 71 -6.88 -19.07 -10.49
C GLN A 71 -6.26 -19.28 -11.87
N CYS A 72 -5.90 -18.22 -12.58
CA CYS A 72 -5.30 -18.28 -13.92
C CYS A 72 -3.83 -18.76 -13.89
N ALA A 73 -3.31 -19.15 -15.06
CA ALA A 73 -1.92 -19.60 -15.21
C ALA A 73 -0.90 -18.53 -14.76
N MET A 74 -1.16 -17.25 -15.06
CA MET A 74 -0.29 -16.14 -14.65
C MET A 74 -0.26 -15.95 -13.13
N ALA A 75 -1.38 -16.13 -12.44
CA ALA A 75 -1.42 -16.08 -10.97
C ALA A 75 -0.61 -17.23 -10.36
N LYS A 76 -0.72 -18.44 -10.92
CA LYS A 76 0.10 -19.59 -10.50
C LYS A 76 1.58 -19.35 -10.73
N TYR A 77 1.96 -18.76 -11.88
CA TYR A 77 3.35 -18.37 -12.15
C TYR A 77 3.83 -17.29 -11.15
N GLY A 78 2.98 -16.36 -10.74
CA GLY A 78 3.22 -15.38 -9.68
C GLY A 78 3.19 -15.96 -8.26
N HIS A 79 3.00 -17.29 -8.10
CA HIS A 79 2.90 -18.02 -6.82
C HIS A 79 1.72 -17.59 -5.95
N PHE A 80 0.63 -17.10 -6.54
CA PHE A 80 -0.59 -16.77 -5.80
C PHE A 80 -1.41 -18.02 -5.48
N SER A 81 -1.90 -18.10 -4.24
CA SER A 81 -2.79 -19.17 -3.75
C SER A 81 -3.73 -18.64 -2.68
N GLY A 82 -4.95 -19.15 -2.64
CA GLY A 82 -5.96 -18.81 -1.63
C GLY A 82 -6.48 -17.38 -1.69
N VAL A 83 -6.22 -16.63 -2.77
CA VAL A 83 -6.74 -15.25 -2.92
C VAL A 83 -8.23 -15.33 -3.21
N ASN A 84 -9.04 -14.83 -2.26
CA ASN A 84 -10.50 -14.75 -2.38
C ASN A 84 -11.01 -13.30 -2.40
N SER A 85 -10.15 -12.33 -2.00
CA SER A 85 -10.51 -10.92 -1.98
C SER A 85 -9.37 -10.07 -2.51
N TYR A 86 -9.70 -8.97 -3.16
CA TYR A 86 -8.71 -8.08 -3.77
C TYR A 86 -9.29 -6.70 -4.05
N LEU A 87 -8.42 -5.73 -4.29
CA LEU A 87 -8.79 -4.41 -4.78
C LEU A 87 -8.57 -4.35 -6.29
N VAL A 88 -9.54 -3.79 -7.01
CA VAL A 88 -9.39 -3.35 -8.40
C VAL A 88 -9.01 -1.88 -8.35
N MET A 89 -7.79 -1.56 -8.75
CA MET A 89 -7.26 -0.21 -8.76
C MET A 89 -7.54 0.42 -10.12
N ALA A 90 -8.58 1.24 -10.20
CA ALA A 90 -9.05 1.84 -11.44
C ALA A 90 -9.24 3.35 -11.31
N GLY A 91 -9.33 4.03 -12.45
CA GLY A 91 -9.62 5.45 -12.56
C GLY A 91 -9.53 5.93 -14.01
N LYS A 92 -9.75 7.23 -14.21
CA LYS A 92 -9.73 7.85 -15.53
C LYS A 92 -8.37 7.72 -16.22
N LYS A 93 -8.37 7.58 -17.53
CA LYS A 93 -7.16 7.45 -18.38
C LYS A 93 -6.41 8.79 -18.47
N THR A 94 -5.75 9.17 -17.37
CA THR A 94 -4.91 10.37 -17.27
C THR A 94 -3.44 10.01 -17.08
N ASP A 95 -2.53 10.93 -17.37
CA ASP A 95 -1.08 10.70 -17.26
C ASP A 95 -0.63 10.48 -15.80
N ASP A 96 -1.36 11.02 -14.84
CA ASP A 96 -1.08 10.93 -13.41
C ASP A 96 -1.80 9.77 -12.69
N LEU A 97 -2.62 8.98 -13.42
CA LEU A 97 -3.39 7.89 -12.83
C LEU A 97 -2.50 6.91 -12.06
N ASP A 98 -1.40 6.47 -12.65
CA ASP A 98 -0.54 5.46 -12.04
C ASP A 98 0.10 5.97 -10.74
N GLU A 99 0.52 7.25 -10.69
CA GLU A 99 1.05 7.85 -9.46
C GLU A 99 -0.04 7.99 -8.39
N LYS A 100 -1.23 8.46 -8.75
CA LYS A 100 -2.38 8.52 -7.85
C LYS A 100 -2.74 7.15 -7.28
N VAL A 101 -2.81 6.12 -8.15
CA VAL A 101 -3.06 4.75 -7.74
C VAL A 101 -2.01 4.27 -6.74
N GLY A 102 -0.72 4.55 -7.00
CA GLY A 102 0.36 4.23 -6.08
C GLY A 102 0.21 4.90 -4.73
N TYR A 103 0.03 6.22 -4.72
CA TYR A 103 -0.04 7.03 -3.49
C TYR A 103 -1.27 6.72 -2.63
N TYR A 104 -2.44 6.66 -3.24
CA TYR A 104 -3.69 6.42 -2.52
C TYR A 104 -3.95 4.94 -2.27
N GLY A 105 -3.48 4.06 -3.15
CA GLY A 105 -3.56 2.62 -2.95
C GLY A 105 -2.70 2.16 -1.76
N GLU A 106 -1.52 2.72 -1.58
CA GLU A 106 -0.67 2.38 -0.44
C GLU A 106 -1.28 2.82 0.91
N GLN A 107 -2.11 3.86 0.93
CA GLN A 107 -2.89 4.21 2.11
C GLN A 107 -3.84 3.07 2.54
N ILE A 108 -4.49 2.42 1.56
CA ILE A 108 -5.35 1.27 1.83
C ILE A 108 -4.51 0.06 2.26
N VAL A 109 -3.35 -0.16 1.63
CA VAL A 109 -2.43 -1.25 1.96
C VAL A 109 -1.91 -1.14 3.40
N LEU A 110 -1.47 0.03 3.83
CA LEU A 110 -1.00 0.22 5.21
C LEU A 110 -2.14 0.14 6.22
N LEU A 111 -3.33 0.64 5.90
CA LEU A 111 -4.51 0.42 6.72
C LEU A 111 -4.84 -1.08 6.84
N ALA A 112 -4.81 -1.83 5.74
CA ALA A 112 -5.04 -3.27 5.77
C ALA A 112 -4.04 -3.99 6.70
N GLN A 113 -2.77 -3.58 6.68
CA GLN A 113 -1.74 -4.10 7.60
C GLN A 113 -2.09 -3.81 9.08
N THR A 114 -2.57 -2.61 9.41
CA THR A 114 -3.01 -2.28 10.79
C THR A 114 -4.21 -3.10 11.24
N LEU A 115 -5.03 -3.58 10.29
CA LEU A 115 -6.18 -4.46 10.54
C LEU A 115 -5.78 -5.96 10.59
N GLY A 116 -4.48 -6.27 10.53
CA GLY A 116 -3.96 -7.65 10.54
C GLY A 116 -4.11 -8.40 9.22
N LEU A 117 -4.38 -7.69 8.13
CA LEU A 117 -4.43 -8.25 6.79
C LEU A 117 -3.07 -8.15 6.09
N ASN A 118 -2.86 -9.03 5.14
CA ASN A 118 -1.72 -8.99 4.24
C ASN A 118 -2.16 -8.63 2.83
N THR A 119 -1.23 -8.07 2.06
CA THR A 119 -1.50 -7.59 0.70
C THR A 119 -0.34 -7.90 -0.24
N CYS A 120 -0.62 -7.84 -1.54
CA CYS A 120 0.42 -7.79 -2.58
C CYS A 120 -0.07 -6.97 -3.78
N TRP A 121 0.73 -6.02 -4.23
CA TRP A 121 0.54 -5.32 -5.51
C TRP A 121 0.74 -6.28 -6.69
N VAL A 122 -0.19 -6.27 -7.66
CA VAL A 122 -0.22 -7.24 -8.77
C VAL A 122 -0.45 -6.51 -10.09
N GLY A 123 0.60 -6.38 -10.89
CA GLY A 123 0.53 -5.70 -12.19
C GLY A 123 -0.06 -6.57 -13.31
N VAL A 124 0.30 -7.87 -13.35
CA VAL A 124 -0.03 -8.75 -14.48
C VAL A 124 -0.51 -10.17 -14.10
N SER A 125 -0.31 -10.59 -12.85
CA SER A 125 -0.56 -11.99 -12.44
C SER A 125 -2.00 -12.21 -11.96
N TYR A 126 -2.99 -11.77 -12.76
CA TYR A 126 -4.42 -11.94 -12.50
C TYR A 126 -5.19 -12.05 -13.81
N SER A 127 -6.43 -12.51 -13.75
CA SER A 127 -7.41 -12.44 -14.85
C SER A 127 -8.50 -11.42 -14.50
N LYS A 128 -8.93 -10.66 -15.49
CA LYS A 128 -10.10 -9.79 -15.36
C LYS A 128 -11.35 -10.67 -15.50
N ILE A 129 -12.19 -10.69 -14.47
CA ILE A 129 -13.43 -11.45 -14.47
C ILE A 129 -14.57 -10.48 -14.76
N PRO A 130 -15.31 -10.66 -15.86
CA PRO A 130 -16.47 -9.84 -16.18
C PRO A 130 -17.48 -9.79 -15.03
N ASP A 131 -18.19 -8.67 -14.90
CA ASP A 131 -19.29 -8.46 -13.94
C ASP A 131 -18.87 -8.45 -12.45
N THR A 132 -17.57 -8.54 -12.14
CA THR A 132 -17.09 -8.44 -10.75
C THR A 132 -16.76 -7.01 -10.33
N TYR A 133 -16.56 -6.12 -11.27
CA TYR A 133 -16.28 -4.69 -11.09
C TYR A 133 -16.95 -3.87 -12.20
N VAL A 134 -17.04 -2.57 -11.96
CA VAL A 134 -17.60 -1.61 -12.93
C VAL A 134 -16.51 -0.65 -13.40
N LEU A 135 -16.50 -0.32 -14.68
CA LEU A 135 -15.65 0.72 -15.26
C LEU A 135 -16.50 1.62 -16.14
N GLU A 136 -16.24 2.91 -16.06
CA GLU A 136 -16.76 3.88 -17.05
C GLU A 136 -15.92 3.85 -18.34
N ASP A 137 -16.45 4.37 -19.44
CA ASP A 137 -15.80 4.32 -20.76
C ASP A 137 -14.42 5.00 -20.78
N ASP A 138 -14.22 6.04 -19.95
CA ASP A 138 -12.97 6.79 -19.83
C ASP A 138 -12.03 6.25 -18.77
N GLU A 139 -12.36 5.12 -18.12
CA GLU A 139 -11.55 4.47 -17.07
C GLU A 139 -10.70 3.31 -17.58
N LYS A 140 -9.66 3.01 -16.86
CA LYS A 140 -8.84 1.81 -17.00
C LYS A 140 -8.46 1.22 -15.65
N ILE A 141 -8.23 -0.08 -15.62
CA ILE A 141 -7.57 -0.74 -14.49
C ILE A 141 -6.07 -0.53 -14.61
N ALA A 142 -5.45 0.01 -13.57
CA ALA A 142 -4.00 0.17 -13.46
C ALA A 142 -3.33 -1.12 -12.94
N CYS A 143 -3.89 -1.72 -11.89
CA CYS A 143 -3.41 -2.98 -11.30
C CYS A 143 -4.46 -3.58 -10.36
N TYR A 144 -4.17 -4.75 -9.78
CA TYR A 144 -4.88 -5.30 -8.63
C TYR A 144 -4.00 -5.28 -7.38
N ILE A 145 -4.64 -5.36 -6.20
CA ILE A 145 -3.95 -5.63 -4.94
C ILE A 145 -4.66 -6.82 -4.30
N SER A 146 -3.98 -7.97 -4.17
CA SER A 146 -4.53 -9.11 -3.43
C SER A 146 -4.60 -8.78 -1.94
N LEU A 147 -5.63 -9.26 -1.24
CA LEU A 147 -5.95 -8.88 0.12
C LEU A 147 -6.53 -10.07 0.89
N GLY A 148 -6.13 -10.24 2.15
CA GLY A 148 -6.69 -11.27 3.03
C GLY A 148 -5.79 -11.60 4.22
N TYR A 149 -6.16 -12.61 4.98
CA TYR A 149 -5.29 -13.14 6.04
C TYR A 149 -4.25 -14.08 5.42
N GLY A 150 -2.98 -13.69 5.49
CA GLY A 150 -1.89 -14.46 4.90
C GLY A 150 -1.65 -15.80 5.59
N ALA A 151 -1.34 -16.84 4.81
CA ALA A 151 -0.82 -18.11 5.33
C ALA A 151 0.60 -17.97 5.91
N ASN A 152 1.26 -16.86 5.64
CA ASN A 152 2.54 -16.42 6.20
C ASN A 152 2.56 -14.88 6.22
N GLN A 153 3.60 -14.31 6.84
CA GLN A 153 3.73 -12.84 6.92
C GLN A 153 4.65 -12.25 5.84
N GLY A 154 5.04 -13.06 4.85
CA GLY A 154 5.99 -12.65 3.83
C GLY A 154 7.42 -12.54 4.39
N VAL A 155 8.29 -11.96 3.58
CA VAL A 155 9.70 -11.72 3.96
C VAL A 155 10.12 -10.32 3.51
N SER A 156 11.04 -9.72 4.25
CA SER A 156 11.62 -8.43 3.89
C SER A 156 12.39 -8.53 2.56
N HIS A 157 12.27 -7.52 1.74
CA HIS A 157 13.05 -7.42 0.50
C HIS A 157 14.41 -6.77 0.75
N LYS A 158 15.34 -6.94 -0.20
CA LYS A 158 16.60 -6.23 -0.19
C LYS A 158 16.35 -4.75 -0.47
N ILE A 159 16.94 -3.87 0.33
CA ILE A 159 16.86 -2.42 0.15
C ILE A 159 18.18 -1.87 -0.39
N LYS A 160 18.10 -0.76 -1.12
CA LYS A 160 19.24 0.05 -1.50
C LYS A 160 19.73 0.87 -0.31
N SER A 161 20.91 1.45 -0.44
CA SER A 161 21.40 2.44 0.51
C SER A 161 20.70 3.80 0.32
N VAL A 162 20.63 4.59 1.38
CA VAL A 162 20.12 5.97 1.34
C VAL A 162 20.78 6.80 0.24
N LYS A 163 22.10 6.64 0.03
CA LYS A 163 22.89 7.36 -0.99
C LYS A 163 22.52 7.00 -2.43
N GLU A 164 21.95 5.82 -2.66
CA GLU A 164 21.51 5.41 -4.01
C GLU A 164 20.13 6.00 -4.37
N VAL A 165 19.36 6.43 -3.38
CA VAL A 165 17.98 6.89 -3.58
C VAL A 165 17.75 8.31 -3.07
N SER A 166 18.79 9.02 -2.61
CA SER A 166 18.69 10.40 -2.17
C SER A 166 20.01 11.16 -2.23
N ASN A 167 19.95 12.49 -2.14
CA ASN A 167 21.10 13.37 -1.96
C ASN A 167 21.43 13.64 -0.48
N ALA A 168 20.99 12.78 0.43
CA ALA A 168 21.22 12.93 1.85
C ALA A 168 22.71 13.04 2.19
N SER A 169 23.05 13.95 3.11
CA SER A 169 24.40 14.20 3.62
C SER A 169 24.36 14.40 5.14
N ASP A 170 25.49 14.62 5.76
CA ASP A 170 25.60 14.79 7.22
C ASP A 170 24.86 16.02 7.75
N VAL A 171 24.54 16.99 6.90
CA VAL A 171 23.78 18.20 7.25
C VAL A 171 22.29 18.10 6.93
N THR A 172 21.83 16.98 6.37
CA THR A 172 20.42 16.79 6.01
C THR A 172 19.60 16.57 7.29
N PRO A 173 18.41 17.21 7.43
CA PRO A 173 17.56 17.04 8.58
C PRO A 173 17.16 15.58 8.83
N LYS A 174 17.03 15.21 10.12
CA LYS A 174 16.66 13.84 10.51
C LYS A 174 15.35 13.37 9.89
N TRP A 175 14.33 14.23 9.83
CA TRP A 175 13.03 13.88 9.23
C TRP A 175 13.15 13.44 7.78
N PHE A 176 14.06 14.03 6.98
CA PHE A 176 14.29 13.63 5.60
C PHE A 176 14.88 12.21 5.53
N LEU A 177 15.85 11.91 6.42
CA LEU A 177 16.43 10.56 6.51
C LEU A 177 15.40 9.52 6.96
N ASP A 178 14.53 9.87 7.92
CA ASP A 178 13.43 9.02 8.37
C ASP A 178 12.46 8.74 7.21
N GLY A 179 12.11 9.75 6.40
CA GLY A 179 11.29 9.62 5.20
C GLY A 179 11.93 8.71 4.15
N VAL A 180 13.23 8.89 3.84
CA VAL A 180 13.95 8.03 2.89
C VAL A 180 14.00 6.58 3.38
N ASN A 181 14.27 6.37 4.67
CA ASN A 181 14.30 5.02 5.26
C ASN A 181 12.93 4.34 5.19
N ALA A 182 11.83 5.06 5.43
CA ALA A 182 10.49 4.54 5.26
C ALA A 182 10.18 4.20 3.79
N ALA A 183 10.58 5.05 2.85
CA ALA A 183 10.41 4.83 1.42
C ALA A 183 11.20 3.61 0.89
N LEU A 184 12.36 3.28 1.49
CA LEU A 184 13.13 2.08 1.14
C LEU A 184 12.38 0.78 1.51
N LEU A 185 11.43 0.83 2.44
CA LEU A 185 10.56 -0.30 2.82
C LEU A 185 9.31 -0.42 1.94
N ALA A 186 9.06 0.53 1.06
CA ALA A 186 7.93 0.53 0.16
C ALA A 186 8.02 -0.61 -0.87
N PRO A 187 6.89 -1.25 -1.24
CA PRO A 187 6.89 -2.20 -2.34
C PRO A 187 7.08 -1.46 -3.67
N THR A 188 7.94 -2.00 -4.51
CA THR A 188 8.11 -1.53 -5.89
C THR A 188 8.05 -2.71 -6.85
N ALA A 189 7.66 -2.47 -8.10
CA ALA A 189 7.58 -3.52 -9.12
C ALA A 189 8.92 -4.26 -9.22
N VAL A 190 8.89 -5.60 -9.07
CA VAL A 190 10.06 -6.49 -9.02
C VAL A 190 11.20 -6.01 -8.09
N ASN A 191 10.85 -5.26 -7.06
CA ASN A 191 11.80 -4.63 -6.13
C ASN A 191 12.84 -3.73 -6.83
N GLN A 192 12.44 -3.03 -7.88
CA GLN A 192 13.36 -2.22 -8.70
C GLN A 192 13.90 -0.96 -8.01
N GLN A 193 13.15 -0.40 -7.06
CA GLN A 193 13.52 0.79 -6.27
C GLN A 193 14.11 1.91 -7.17
N LYS A 194 13.37 2.25 -8.25
CA LYS A 194 13.77 3.27 -9.25
C LYS A 194 13.15 4.63 -8.90
N PHE A 195 13.52 5.15 -7.76
CA PHE A 195 13.13 6.49 -7.27
C PHE A 195 14.34 7.22 -6.71
N PHE A 196 14.22 8.54 -6.56
CA PHE A 196 15.23 9.39 -5.93
C PHE A 196 14.57 10.56 -5.22
N PHE A 197 14.93 10.79 -3.96
CA PHE A 197 14.50 11.95 -3.19
C PHE A 197 15.61 12.99 -3.11
N GLU A 198 15.28 14.21 -3.45
CA GLU A 198 16.20 15.34 -3.39
C GLU A 198 15.73 16.33 -2.33
N TYR A 199 16.52 16.47 -1.29
CA TYR A 199 16.34 17.53 -0.30
C TYR A 199 16.84 18.85 -0.89
N ILE A 200 15.98 19.86 -0.84
CA ILE A 200 16.28 21.24 -1.21
C ILE A 200 16.21 22.09 0.06
N THR A 201 16.92 23.20 0.11
CA THR A 201 16.86 24.12 1.26
C THR A 201 15.43 24.56 1.56
N GLY A 202 15.11 24.86 2.84
CA GLY A 202 13.82 25.41 3.23
C GLY A 202 12.68 24.40 3.27
N ASN A 203 12.94 23.19 3.73
CA ASN A 203 11.94 22.11 3.91
C ASN A 203 11.31 21.60 2.62
N LYS A 204 11.96 21.77 1.47
CA LYS A 204 11.44 21.30 0.19
C LYS A 204 12.08 19.97 -0.22
N VAL A 205 11.25 19.09 -0.78
CA VAL A 205 11.66 17.78 -1.27
C VAL A 205 11.11 17.58 -2.67
N ILE A 206 11.96 17.11 -3.59
CA ILE A 206 11.53 16.60 -4.89
C ILE A 206 11.62 15.08 -4.87
N ALA A 207 10.55 14.41 -5.33
CA ALA A 207 10.55 12.98 -5.59
C ALA A 207 10.64 12.74 -7.10
N LYS A 208 11.66 12.01 -7.53
CA LYS A 208 11.93 11.72 -8.95
C LYS A 208 11.78 10.24 -9.22
N ARG A 209 11.12 9.88 -10.31
CA ARG A 209 11.11 8.51 -10.81
C ARG A 209 12.34 8.22 -11.67
N GLY A 210 12.90 7.03 -11.52
CA GLY A 210 13.93 6.54 -12.43
C GLY A 210 13.36 5.88 -13.68
N VAL A 211 14.23 5.58 -14.65
CA VAL A 211 13.86 4.86 -15.87
C VAL A 211 13.96 3.36 -15.65
N SER A 212 12.97 2.61 -16.17
CA SER A 212 12.95 1.15 -16.13
C SER A 212 12.29 0.55 -17.37
N LEU A 213 12.79 -0.58 -17.81
CA LEU A 213 12.16 -1.39 -18.87
C LEU A 213 10.98 -2.22 -18.36
N VAL A 214 10.88 -2.44 -17.06
CA VAL A 214 9.77 -3.20 -16.44
C VAL A 214 8.47 -2.37 -16.42
N GLY A 215 8.58 -1.04 -16.49
CA GLY A 215 7.45 -0.15 -16.28
C GLY A 215 7.13 0.07 -14.79
N TYR A 216 5.92 0.54 -14.50
CA TYR A 216 5.38 0.80 -13.15
C TYR A 216 6.11 1.86 -12.31
N THR A 217 7.16 2.52 -12.82
CA THR A 217 7.93 3.50 -12.04
C THR A 217 7.10 4.71 -11.60
N GLN A 218 6.05 5.06 -12.33
CA GLN A 218 5.11 6.12 -11.93
C GLN A 218 4.28 5.69 -10.72
N MET A 219 3.76 4.44 -10.73
CA MET A 219 3.02 3.87 -9.60
C MET A 219 3.94 3.69 -8.39
N ASP A 220 5.15 3.14 -8.60
CA ASP A 220 6.17 3.02 -7.55
C ASP A 220 6.46 4.39 -6.91
N LEU A 221 6.53 5.49 -7.71
CA LEU A 221 6.74 6.85 -7.21
C LEU A 221 5.62 7.26 -6.24
N GLY A 222 4.37 7.00 -6.58
CA GLY A 222 3.24 7.27 -5.69
C GLY A 222 3.35 6.51 -4.36
N ILE A 223 3.67 5.21 -4.42
CA ILE A 223 3.85 4.36 -3.24
C ILE A 223 4.95 4.90 -2.33
N VAL A 224 6.14 5.19 -2.88
CA VAL A 224 7.29 5.66 -2.08
C VAL A 224 7.07 7.07 -1.53
N LYS A 225 6.32 7.95 -2.21
CA LYS A 225 5.93 9.27 -1.70
C LYS A 225 5.09 9.15 -0.44
N TYR A 226 4.12 8.24 -0.41
CA TYR A 226 3.32 8.03 0.79
C TYR A 226 4.14 7.45 1.95
N HIS A 227 5.00 6.48 1.70
CA HIS A 227 5.92 5.97 2.73
C HIS A 227 6.84 7.07 3.26
N PHE A 228 7.39 7.91 2.36
CA PHE A 228 8.22 9.05 2.76
C PHE A 228 7.45 10.01 3.68
N GLU A 229 6.20 10.38 3.34
CA GLU A 229 5.36 11.24 4.17
C GLU A 229 5.12 10.67 5.58
N VAL A 230 4.82 9.37 5.67
CA VAL A 230 4.61 8.70 6.96
C VAL A 230 5.90 8.70 7.80
N GLY A 231 7.05 8.47 7.17
CA GLY A 231 8.34 8.44 7.86
C GLY A 231 8.85 9.82 8.25
N ALA A 232 8.70 10.80 7.36
CA ALA A 232 9.20 12.16 7.57
C ALA A 232 8.31 13.00 8.49
N GLY A 233 7.00 12.68 8.58
CA GLY A 233 5.99 13.59 9.12
C GLY A 233 5.64 14.68 8.11
N LYS A 234 4.42 14.68 7.62
CA LYS A 234 3.98 15.56 6.53
C LYS A 234 4.08 17.06 6.87
N GLU A 235 4.04 17.39 8.14
CA GLU A 235 4.19 18.74 8.69
C GLU A 235 5.62 19.32 8.58
N ASN A 236 6.62 18.45 8.32
CA ASN A 236 8.03 18.85 8.32
C ASN A 236 8.51 19.34 6.95
N PHE A 237 7.74 19.14 5.88
CA PHE A 237 8.20 19.46 4.52
C PHE A 237 7.07 19.75 3.54
N GLU A 238 7.46 20.27 2.39
CA GLU A 238 6.60 20.48 1.23
C GLU A 238 7.19 19.78 0.00
N TRP A 239 6.32 19.13 -0.79
CA TRP A 239 6.72 18.65 -2.11
C TRP A 239 7.00 19.85 -3.02
N ALA A 240 8.16 19.83 -3.67
CA ALA A 240 8.50 20.77 -4.74
C ALA A 240 8.31 20.08 -6.11
N GLU A 241 8.06 20.89 -7.15
CA GLU A 241 7.95 20.44 -8.53
C GLU A 241 9.33 20.23 -9.18
#